data_ae92ffc3a736c098ef916d0138f2132c
#
_entry.id   ae92ffc3a736c098ef916d0138f2132c
#
_cell.length_a   1.000
_cell.length_b   1.000
_cell.length_c   1.000
_cell.angle_alpha   90.00
_cell.angle_beta   90.00
_cell.angle_gamma   90.00
#
_symmetry.space_group_name_H-M   'P 1'
#
loop_
_entity.id
_entity.type
_entity.pdbx_description
1 polymer ?
#
loop_
_entity_poly.entity_id
_entity_poly.type
_entity_poly.pdbx_seq_one_letter_code
_entity_poly.pdbx_strand_id
1 'polypeptide(L)'
;MRTCLASTLLGLLLLAMAPAAPAAAQDKPVHLKLSHWVPPSHPLQKALEDWGGSIQKATNGTVTFTVFPAQQLGKAFDHYDMARDGIADVTYVSPGYQPGRFPIIDAGSLPFMMSNAKG
;
A
#
# COMPACT_ATOMS: atom_id res chain seq x y z
N MET A 1 -8.23 63.78 -27.23
CA MET A 1 -8.02 62.37 -27.64
C MET A 1 -6.88 61.68 -26.91
N ARG A 2 -6.65 61.95 -25.61
CA ARG A 2 -5.53 61.32 -24.83
C ARG A 2 -5.98 60.54 -23.59
N THR A 3 -7.25 60.42 -23.31
CA THR A 3 -7.80 59.79 -22.10
C THR A 3 -8.35 58.40 -22.29
N CYS A 4 -8.58 57.92 -23.52
CA CYS A 4 -9.14 56.57 -23.79
C CYS A 4 -8.09 55.43 -23.82
N LEU A 5 -6.81 55.73 -23.99
CA LEU A 5 -5.75 54.71 -24.07
C LEU A 5 -5.29 54.20 -22.68
N ALA A 6 -5.48 54.97 -21.62
CA ALA A 6 -5.08 54.56 -20.27
C ALA A 6 -6.06 53.58 -19.61
N SER A 7 -7.33 53.64 -19.96
CA SER A 7 -8.35 52.74 -19.39
C SER A 7 -8.31 51.30 -19.94
N THR A 8 -7.85 51.11 -21.18
CA THR A 8 -7.73 49.78 -21.80
C THR A 8 -6.54 48.98 -21.31
N LEU A 9 -5.44 49.66 -20.91
CA LEU A 9 -4.25 48.98 -20.35
C LEU A 9 -4.47 48.49 -18.93
N LEU A 10 -5.31 49.13 -18.13
CA LEU A 10 -5.59 48.73 -16.75
C LEU A 10 -6.52 47.48 -16.69
N GLY A 11 -7.40 47.29 -17.69
CA GLY A 11 -8.27 46.10 -17.77
C GLY A 11 -7.54 44.82 -18.17
N LEU A 12 -6.43 44.93 -18.91
CA LEU A 12 -5.67 43.77 -19.37
C LEU A 12 -4.72 43.20 -18.30
N LEU A 13 -4.36 44.01 -17.30
CA LEU A 13 -3.44 43.60 -16.21
C LEU A 13 -4.14 42.82 -15.09
N LEU A 14 -5.47 42.94 -14.96
CA LEU A 14 -6.27 42.25 -13.94
C LEU A 14 -6.64 40.81 -14.32
N LEU A 15 -6.46 40.40 -15.58
CA LEU A 15 -6.79 39.04 -16.04
C LEU A 15 -5.66 38.04 -15.83
N ALA A 16 -4.48 38.46 -15.39
CA ALA A 16 -3.30 37.61 -15.25
C ALA A 16 -3.12 36.97 -13.84
N MET A 17 -4.00 37.25 -12.89
CA MET A 17 -3.96 36.67 -11.54
C MET A 17 -5.06 35.59 -11.33
N ALA A 18 -5.28 34.70 -12.29
CA ALA A 18 -6.03 33.50 -12.00
C ALA A 18 -5.16 32.64 -11.06
N PRO A 19 -5.65 32.27 -9.85
CA PRO A 19 -4.91 31.35 -9.01
C PRO A 19 -4.74 30.07 -9.80
N ALA A 20 -3.50 29.67 -10.06
CA ALA A 20 -3.20 28.34 -10.59
C ALA A 20 -3.73 27.32 -9.56
N ALA A 21 -4.88 26.73 -9.84
CA ALA A 21 -5.37 25.61 -9.05
C ALA A 21 -4.26 24.56 -9.03
N PRO A 22 -3.86 24.02 -7.86
CA PRO A 22 -2.89 22.94 -7.81
C PRO A 22 -3.43 21.84 -8.71
N ALA A 23 -2.67 21.47 -9.74
CA ALA A 23 -2.96 20.29 -10.53
C ALA A 23 -2.90 19.11 -9.56
N ALA A 24 -4.04 18.62 -9.12
CA ALA A 24 -4.11 17.38 -8.36
C ALA A 24 -3.49 16.33 -9.26
N ALA A 25 -2.32 15.85 -8.89
CA ALA A 25 -1.71 14.70 -9.53
C ALA A 25 -2.75 13.56 -9.41
N GLN A 26 -3.36 13.19 -10.52
CA GLN A 26 -4.25 12.03 -10.53
C GLN A 26 -3.35 10.81 -10.41
N ASP A 27 -3.29 10.26 -9.19
CA ASP A 27 -2.58 9.01 -8.94
C ASP A 27 -3.18 7.93 -9.85
N LYS A 28 -2.31 7.28 -10.61
CA LYS A 28 -2.76 6.19 -11.49
C LYS A 28 -3.33 5.06 -10.63
N PRO A 29 -4.48 4.48 -10.98
CA PRO A 29 -5.02 3.33 -10.26
C PRO A 29 -3.99 2.19 -10.21
N VAL A 30 -3.80 1.63 -9.02
CA VAL A 30 -2.89 0.51 -8.76
C VAL A 30 -3.69 -0.67 -8.25
N HIS A 31 -3.46 -1.83 -8.84
CA HIS A 31 -4.07 -3.08 -8.41
C HIS A 31 -2.98 -4.02 -7.88
N LEU A 32 -3.07 -4.41 -6.60
CA LEU A 32 -2.07 -5.19 -5.91
C LEU A 32 -2.54 -6.63 -5.67
N LYS A 33 -1.65 -7.58 -5.88
CA LYS A 33 -1.85 -8.99 -5.55
C LYS A 33 -1.35 -9.23 -4.13
N LEU A 34 -2.25 -9.62 -3.23
CA LEU A 34 -1.93 -9.98 -1.85
C LEU A 34 -2.00 -11.50 -1.71
N SER A 35 -0.90 -12.14 -1.31
CA SER A 35 -0.82 -13.58 -1.15
C SER A 35 -0.60 -13.99 0.30
N HIS A 36 -1.29 -15.05 0.73
CA HIS A 36 -1.04 -15.72 1.99
C HIS A 36 -1.26 -17.24 1.88
N TRP A 37 -0.77 -17.96 2.88
CA TRP A 37 -0.70 -19.42 2.85
C TRP A 37 -1.78 -20.13 3.68
N VAL A 38 -2.55 -19.40 4.49
CA VAL A 38 -3.62 -20.00 5.31
C VAL A 38 -4.90 -20.22 4.49
N PRO A 39 -5.77 -21.18 4.91
CA PRO A 39 -7.05 -21.41 4.23
C PRO A 39 -8.00 -20.22 4.38
N PRO A 40 -8.98 -20.05 3.46
CA PRO A 40 -9.93 -18.95 3.50
C PRO A 40 -10.79 -18.87 4.77
N SER A 41 -10.97 -20.00 5.47
CA SER A 41 -11.70 -20.05 6.75
C SER A 41 -10.89 -19.52 7.94
N HIS A 42 -9.60 -19.26 7.77
CA HIS A 42 -8.74 -18.77 8.84
C HIS A 42 -9.01 -17.27 9.12
N PRO A 43 -9.04 -16.80 10.39
CA PRO A 43 -9.28 -15.39 10.72
C PRO A 43 -8.34 -14.39 10.03
N LEU A 44 -7.12 -14.80 9.67
CA LEU A 44 -6.18 -13.97 8.93
C LEU A 44 -6.72 -13.54 7.57
N GLN A 45 -7.49 -14.39 6.88
CA GLN A 45 -8.13 -14.03 5.60
C GLN A 45 -8.95 -12.76 5.76
N LYS A 46 -9.89 -12.78 6.72
CA LYS A 46 -10.72 -11.62 6.99
C LYS A 46 -9.92 -10.39 7.42
N ALA A 47 -8.90 -10.56 8.24
CA ALA A 47 -8.05 -9.46 8.69
C ALA A 47 -7.33 -8.78 7.52
N LEU A 48 -6.83 -9.55 6.55
CA LEU A 48 -6.17 -9.03 5.35
C LEU A 48 -7.15 -8.36 4.39
N GLU A 49 -8.36 -8.91 4.25
CA GLU A 49 -9.43 -8.28 3.46
C GLU A 49 -9.88 -6.95 4.08
N ASP A 50 -10.08 -6.89 5.40
CA ASP A 50 -10.45 -5.68 6.13
C ASP A 50 -9.33 -4.61 6.02
N TRP A 51 -8.06 -5.04 6.13
CA TRP A 51 -6.91 -4.17 5.95
C TRP A 51 -6.85 -3.60 4.52
N GLY A 52 -6.94 -4.45 3.50
CA GLY A 52 -6.96 -4.03 2.10
C GLY A 52 -8.14 -3.10 1.79
N GLY A 53 -9.32 -3.41 2.32
CA GLY A 53 -10.52 -2.57 2.20
C GLY A 53 -10.35 -1.20 2.87
N SER A 54 -9.63 -1.12 4.00
CA SER A 54 -9.33 0.16 4.65
C SER A 54 -8.44 1.07 3.78
N ILE A 55 -7.44 0.50 3.12
CA ILE A 55 -6.56 1.22 2.19
C ILE A 55 -7.34 1.65 0.95
N GLN A 56 -8.15 0.77 0.38
CA GLN A 56 -8.99 1.10 -0.77
C GLN A 56 -9.92 2.28 -0.46
N LYS A 57 -10.52 2.29 0.73
CA LYS A 57 -11.36 3.40 1.19
C LYS A 57 -10.55 4.68 1.39
N ALA A 58 -9.39 4.61 2.04
CA ALA A 58 -8.52 5.76 2.31
C ALA A 58 -7.96 6.39 1.02
N THR A 59 -7.79 5.59 -0.03
CA THR A 59 -7.28 6.04 -1.34
C THR A 59 -8.39 6.34 -2.34
N ASN A 60 -9.66 6.41 -1.91
CA ASN A 60 -10.81 6.59 -2.80
C ASN A 60 -10.83 5.61 -3.99
N GLY A 61 -10.40 4.37 -3.78
CA GLY A 61 -10.36 3.33 -4.79
C GLY A 61 -9.15 3.37 -5.74
N THR A 62 -8.21 4.29 -5.53
CA THR A 62 -6.99 4.36 -6.34
C THR A 62 -6.10 3.13 -6.14
N VAL A 63 -6.06 2.58 -4.91
CA VAL A 63 -5.38 1.31 -4.60
C VAL A 63 -6.41 0.23 -4.33
N THR A 64 -6.31 -0.88 -5.06
CA THR A 64 -7.20 -2.05 -4.93
C THR A 64 -6.38 -3.31 -4.73
N PHE A 65 -7.00 -4.36 -4.18
CA PHE A 65 -6.33 -5.63 -3.88
C PHE A 65 -7.11 -6.82 -4.41
N THR A 66 -6.39 -7.84 -4.89
CA THR A 66 -6.90 -9.21 -4.99
C THR A 66 -6.15 -10.09 -4.01
N VAL A 67 -6.89 -10.80 -3.15
CA VAL A 67 -6.32 -11.74 -2.17
C VAL A 67 -6.24 -13.13 -2.77
N PHE A 68 -5.07 -13.75 -2.66
CA PHE A 68 -4.77 -15.11 -3.10
C PHE A 68 -4.48 -15.99 -1.87
N PRO A 69 -5.48 -16.68 -1.30
CA PRO A 69 -5.33 -17.51 -0.11
C PRO A 69 -4.75 -18.90 -0.43
N ALA A 70 -4.54 -19.70 0.61
CA ALA A 70 -4.26 -21.14 0.52
C ALA A 70 -3.12 -21.49 -0.44
N GLN A 71 -2.03 -20.71 -0.43
CA GLN A 71 -0.85 -20.99 -1.25
C GLN A 71 -1.10 -20.94 -2.77
N GLN A 72 -2.12 -20.23 -3.25
CA GLN A 72 -2.45 -20.18 -4.68
C GLN A 72 -1.30 -19.66 -5.56
N LEU A 73 -0.48 -18.74 -5.05
CA LEU A 73 0.66 -18.19 -5.80
C LEU A 73 2.00 -18.86 -5.44
N GLY A 74 2.08 -19.55 -4.28
CA GLY A 74 3.28 -20.24 -3.84
C GLY A 74 3.19 -20.76 -2.40
N LYS A 75 4.14 -21.59 -2.01
CA LYS A 75 4.18 -22.21 -0.68
C LYS A 75 4.50 -21.21 0.42
N ALA A 76 4.16 -21.54 1.67
CA ALA A 76 4.39 -20.66 2.83
C ALA A 76 5.86 -20.19 2.95
N PHE A 77 6.80 -21.06 2.65
CA PHE A 77 8.24 -20.75 2.69
C PHE A 77 8.71 -19.81 1.59
N ASP A 78 7.96 -19.70 0.48
CA ASP A 78 8.35 -18.93 -0.70
C ASP A 78 7.85 -17.48 -0.64
N HIS A 79 6.94 -17.15 0.28
CA HIS A 79 6.22 -15.86 0.29
C HIS A 79 7.15 -14.64 0.40
N TYR A 80 8.28 -14.75 1.12
CA TYR A 80 9.28 -13.69 1.17
C TYR A 80 9.91 -13.44 -0.21
N ASP A 81 10.34 -14.51 -0.86
CA ASP A 81 10.96 -14.42 -2.19
C ASP A 81 9.95 -14.01 -3.26
N MET A 82 8.70 -14.42 -3.14
CA MET A 82 7.61 -13.99 -4.04
C MET A 82 7.39 -12.48 -4.01
N ALA A 83 7.48 -11.85 -2.84
CA ALA A 83 7.39 -10.39 -2.74
C ALA A 83 8.64 -9.72 -3.34
N ARG A 84 9.84 -10.24 -3.04
CA ARG A 84 11.10 -9.73 -3.59
C ARG A 84 11.13 -9.81 -5.12
N ASP A 85 10.63 -10.89 -5.67
CA ASP A 85 10.70 -11.21 -7.11
C ASP A 85 9.49 -10.68 -7.90
N GLY A 86 8.54 -10.00 -7.21
CA GLY A 86 7.38 -9.37 -7.84
C GLY A 86 6.28 -10.34 -8.31
N ILE A 87 6.28 -11.58 -7.84
CA ILE A 87 5.22 -12.56 -8.11
C ILE A 87 3.91 -12.11 -7.44
N ALA A 88 4.02 -11.62 -6.21
CA ALA A 88 2.96 -10.93 -5.49
C ALA A 88 3.47 -9.59 -4.98
N ASP A 89 2.61 -8.57 -4.97
CA ASP A 89 2.99 -7.23 -4.54
C ASP A 89 3.02 -7.11 -3.01
N VAL A 90 2.16 -7.87 -2.35
CA VAL A 90 2.08 -7.96 -0.89
C VAL A 90 1.99 -9.42 -0.49
N THR A 91 2.79 -9.83 0.50
CA THR A 91 2.75 -11.20 1.02
C THR A 91 2.71 -11.22 2.54
N TYR A 92 1.98 -12.17 3.09
CA TYR A 92 2.04 -12.44 4.53
C TYR A 92 3.20 -13.41 4.79
N VAL A 93 4.21 -12.96 5.50
CA VAL A 93 5.41 -13.74 5.82
C VAL A 93 5.45 -14.05 7.31
N SER A 94 5.63 -15.33 7.66
CA SER A 94 6.01 -15.73 9.01
C SER A 94 7.54 -15.85 9.07
N PRO A 95 8.23 -15.11 9.95
CA PRO A 95 9.69 -15.22 10.08
C PRO A 95 10.17 -16.63 10.35
N GLY A 96 9.41 -17.43 11.13
CA GLY A 96 9.73 -18.82 11.42
C GLY A 96 9.77 -19.76 10.19
N TYR A 97 9.19 -19.32 9.05
CA TYR A 97 9.29 -20.01 7.77
C TYR A 97 10.46 -19.53 6.91
N GLN A 98 11.33 -18.68 7.47
CA GLN A 98 12.49 -18.12 6.78
C GLN A 98 13.78 -18.37 7.56
N PRO A 99 14.18 -19.64 7.77
CA PRO A 99 15.29 -19.98 8.64
C PRO A 99 16.58 -19.26 8.21
N GLY A 100 17.26 -18.66 9.17
CA GLY A 100 18.51 -17.95 8.96
C GLY A 100 18.41 -16.57 8.31
N ARG A 101 17.22 -16.12 7.88
CA ARG A 101 17.03 -14.77 7.30
C ARG A 101 16.82 -13.69 8.34
N PHE A 102 16.27 -14.05 9.49
CA PHE A 102 15.89 -13.10 10.56
C PHE A 102 16.46 -13.55 11.92
N PRO A 103 17.80 -13.60 12.10
CA PRO A 103 18.41 -14.20 13.28
C PRO A 103 18.02 -13.53 14.60
N ILE A 104 17.72 -12.21 14.59
CA ILE A 104 17.24 -11.51 15.80
C ILE A 104 15.82 -11.95 16.17
N ILE A 105 14.96 -12.15 15.19
CA ILE A 105 13.58 -12.63 15.41
C ILE A 105 13.62 -14.11 15.82
N ASP A 106 14.49 -14.89 15.21
CA ASP A 106 14.68 -16.30 15.54
C ASP A 106 15.08 -16.48 17.01
N ALA A 107 15.90 -15.58 17.57
CA ALA A 107 16.25 -15.58 18.98
C ALA A 107 15.02 -15.44 19.91
N GLY A 108 14.03 -14.61 19.51
CA GLY A 108 12.77 -14.45 20.24
C GLY A 108 11.86 -15.69 20.21
N SER A 109 12.10 -16.61 19.27
CA SER A 109 11.36 -17.87 19.14
C SER A 109 11.92 -18.99 20.01
N LEU A 110 13.05 -18.76 20.69
CA LEU A 110 13.64 -19.75 21.58
C LEU A 110 12.76 -19.96 22.83
N PRO A 111 12.61 -21.23 23.29
CA PRO A 111 11.87 -21.52 24.50
C PRO A 111 12.37 -20.71 25.70
N PHE A 112 11.46 -20.22 26.52
CA PHE A 112 11.74 -19.50 27.77
C PHE A 112 12.42 -18.12 27.63
N MET A 113 12.65 -17.62 26.42
CA MET A 113 13.25 -16.30 26.20
C MET A 113 12.28 -15.16 26.44
N MET A 114 10.97 -15.39 26.26
CA MET A 114 9.93 -14.40 26.47
C MET A 114 8.80 -14.97 27.30
N SER A 115 8.24 -14.18 28.22
CA SER A 115 7.11 -14.56 29.07
C SER A 115 5.76 -14.42 28.35
N ASN A 116 5.69 -13.55 27.35
CA ASN A 116 4.51 -13.30 26.52
C ASN A 116 4.89 -12.51 25.26
N ALA A 117 3.94 -12.32 24.35
CA ALA A 117 4.15 -11.60 23.09
C ALA A 117 4.38 -10.08 23.23
N LYS A 118 4.27 -9.54 24.44
CA LYS A 118 4.53 -8.12 24.74
C LYS A 118 5.89 -7.90 25.41
N GLY A 119 6.58 -9.00 25.71
CA GLY A 119 7.80 -9.15 26.50
C GLY A 119 9.00 -8.43 26.08
#